data_8d65520694584f75abcd53b5c95faec0
#
_entry.id   8d65520694584f75abcd53b5c95faec0
#
_cell.length_a   1.000
_cell.length_b   1.000
_cell.length_c   1.000
_cell.angle_alpha   90.00
_cell.angle_beta   90.00
_cell.angle_gamma   90.00
#
_symmetry.space_group_name_H-M   'P 1'
#
loop_
_entity.id
_entity.type
_entity.pdbx_description
1 polymer ?
#
loop_
_entity_poly.entity_id
_entity_poly.type
_entity_poly.pdbx_seq_one_letter_code
_entity_poly.pdbx_strand_id
1 'polypeptide(L)'
;TINRVILEFQGTGDLTLLLYNTGKIEPIATKEITIASDSQIEVLNWVLNNSETTYKGDYYIGYISTGLTVAPYKRDWNMSNIMSTFKEVSIESILVDGHNGLDLFDLNLVDGLSQNVGLNLDLSVYDDYTDFITNNSFLFAKAISLDLTIKCLQMYVASLRSNSNERKAQELYQKIMIE
;
A
#
# COMPACT_ATOMS: atom_id res chain seq x y z
N THR A 1 0.57 -0.57 -0.45
CA THR A 1 1.89 -1.17 -0.19
C THR A 1 1.80 -2.17 0.93
N ILE A 2 2.39 -3.34 0.78
CA ILE A 2 2.67 -4.29 1.86
C ILE A 2 4.04 -3.93 2.40
N ASN A 3 4.09 -3.33 3.59
CA ASN A 3 5.36 -2.86 4.17
C ASN A 3 6.16 -4.02 4.74
N ARG A 4 5.49 -4.83 5.58
CA ARG A 4 6.10 -5.94 6.30
C ARG A 4 5.11 -7.09 6.42
N VAL A 5 5.66 -8.28 6.64
CA VAL A 5 4.89 -9.42 7.11
C VAL A 5 5.46 -9.88 8.45
N ILE A 6 4.58 -10.21 9.37
CA ILE A 6 4.92 -10.90 10.62
C ILE A 6 4.60 -12.36 10.39
N LEU A 7 5.62 -13.19 10.46
CA LEU A 7 5.56 -14.62 10.26
C LEU A 7 5.48 -15.29 11.63
N GLU A 8 4.45 -16.08 11.83
CA GLU A 8 4.25 -16.84 13.08
C GLU A 8 4.23 -18.34 12.76
N PHE A 9 5.39 -18.99 12.91
CA PHE A 9 5.59 -20.39 12.57
C PHE A 9 6.27 -21.13 13.72
N GLN A 10 5.89 -22.38 13.92
CA GLN A 10 6.54 -23.28 14.86
C GLN A 10 7.64 -24.08 14.15
N GLY A 11 8.83 -24.09 14.72
CA GLY A 11 9.99 -24.80 14.16
C GLY A 11 10.92 -23.85 13.38
N THR A 12 11.90 -24.46 12.72
CA THR A 12 12.88 -23.75 11.88
C THR A 12 12.90 -24.36 10.47
N GLY A 13 13.07 -23.54 9.45
CA GLY A 13 13.10 -24.01 8.06
C GLY A 13 12.93 -22.89 7.06
N ASP A 14 12.98 -23.24 5.79
CA ASP A 14 12.86 -22.26 4.72
C ASP A 14 11.42 -22.15 4.22
N LEU A 15 11.03 -20.93 3.91
CA LEU A 15 9.72 -20.52 3.41
C LEU A 15 9.91 -19.60 2.23
N THR A 16 9.24 -19.87 1.12
CA THR A 16 9.16 -18.91 0.02
C THR A 16 7.81 -18.20 0.07
N LEU A 17 7.85 -16.90 0.34
CA LEU A 17 6.69 -16.04 0.31
C LEU A 17 6.45 -15.58 -1.13
N LEU A 18 5.21 -15.69 -1.58
CA LEU A 18 4.76 -15.45 -2.95
C LEU A 18 3.68 -14.38 -2.96
N LEU A 19 3.74 -13.45 -3.90
CA LEU A 19 2.70 -12.48 -4.17
C LEU A 19 2.14 -12.73 -5.56
N TYR A 20 0.86 -13.05 -5.63
CA TYR A 20 0.13 -13.26 -6.88
C TYR A 20 -0.86 -12.12 -7.15
N ASN A 21 -1.22 -11.97 -8.42
CA ASN A 21 -2.35 -11.17 -8.87
C ASN A 21 -3.22 -12.03 -9.77
N THR A 22 -4.54 -11.91 -9.68
CA THR A 22 -5.50 -12.71 -10.44
C THR A 22 -5.31 -12.68 -11.96
N GLY A 23 -4.66 -11.66 -12.47
CA GLY A 23 -4.38 -11.52 -13.92
C GLY A 23 -3.08 -12.17 -14.39
N LYS A 24 -2.31 -12.84 -13.51
CA LYS A 24 -1.02 -13.43 -13.86
C LYS A 24 -0.88 -14.88 -13.41
N ILE A 25 -0.18 -15.67 -14.22
CA ILE A 25 0.14 -17.07 -13.94
C ILE A 25 1.27 -17.15 -12.91
N GLU A 26 2.30 -16.33 -13.09
CA GLU A 26 3.47 -16.33 -12.23
C GLU A 26 3.31 -15.33 -11.07
N PRO A 27 3.94 -15.59 -9.92
CA PRO A 27 3.99 -14.63 -8.84
C PRO A 27 4.68 -13.34 -9.33
N ILE A 28 4.11 -12.20 -8.95
CA ILE A 28 4.66 -10.89 -9.30
C ILE A 28 5.82 -10.47 -8.40
N ALA A 29 5.91 -11.08 -7.22
CA ALA A 29 7.04 -10.93 -6.32
C ALA A 29 7.22 -12.22 -5.50
N THR A 30 8.47 -12.51 -5.16
CA THR A 30 8.87 -13.65 -4.33
C THR A 30 9.91 -13.22 -3.31
N LYS A 31 9.91 -13.87 -2.15
CA LYS A 31 10.95 -13.70 -1.15
C LYS A 31 11.23 -15.01 -0.43
N GLU A 32 12.47 -15.45 -0.48
CA GLU A 32 12.94 -16.57 0.32
C GLU A 32 13.25 -16.10 1.74
N ILE A 33 12.79 -16.84 2.74
CA ILE A 33 12.87 -16.51 4.14
C ILE A 33 13.25 -17.76 4.91
N THR A 34 14.26 -17.66 5.75
CA THR A 34 14.56 -18.70 6.74
C THR A 34 13.86 -18.39 8.04
N ILE A 35 12.93 -19.22 8.45
CA ILE A 35 12.26 -19.13 9.76
C ILE A 35 13.23 -19.60 10.84
N ALA A 36 13.64 -18.68 11.68
CA ALA A 36 14.60 -18.92 12.76
C ALA A 36 13.99 -18.79 14.15
N SER A 37 12.77 -18.26 14.26
CA SER A 37 12.06 -18.04 15.52
C SER A 37 10.55 -18.15 15.31
N ASP A 38 9.82 -18.40 16.39
CA ASP A 38 8.36 -18.55 16.37
C ASP A 38 7.60 -17.31 15.90
N SER A 39 8.23 -16.14 15.99
CA SER A 39 7.71 -14.89 15.46
C SER A 39 8.86 -14.10 14.82
N GLN A 40 8.71 -13.76 13.55
CA GLN A 40 9.74 -13.08 12.78
C GLN A 40 9.10 -11.99 11.91
N ILE A 41 9.76 -10.84 11.81
CA ILE A 41 9.29 -9.71 10.98
C ILE A 41 10.16 -9.63 9.74
N GLU A 42 9.52 -9.63 8.57
CA GLU A 42 10.18 -9.46 7.29
C GLU A 42 9.70 -8.20 6.58
N VAL A 43 10.64 -7.36 6.18
CA VAL A 43 10.36 -6.14 5.40
C VAL A 43 10.21 -6.51 3.93
N LEU A 44 9.09 -6.14 3.34
CA LEU A 44 8.75 -6.46 1.95
C LEU A 44 8.80 -5.22 1.06
N ASN A 45 8.13 -4.14 1.46
CA ASN A 45 7.92 -2.92 0.67
C ASN A 45 7.36 -3.21 -0.74
N TRP A 46 6.44 -4.17 -0.83
CA TRP A 46 5.80 -4.54 -2.09
C TRP A 46 4.69 -3.56 -2.42
N VAL A 47 4.87 -2.82 -3.49
CA VAL A 47 3.88 -1.86 -3.97
C VAL A 47 2.83 -2.58 -4.81
N LEU A 48 1.58 -2.50 -4.36
CA LEU A 48 0.41 -3.01 -5.09
C LEU A 48 -0.18 -1.82 -5.84
N ASN A 49 0.02 -1.77 -7.15
CA ASN A 49 -0.46 -0.66 -7.96
C ASN A 49 -1.69 -1.09 -8.76
N ASN A 50 -2.87 -0.67 -8.32
CA ASN A 50 -4.13 -0.92 -9.02
C ASN A 50 -4.45 0.13 -10.11
N SER A 51 -3.66 1.19 -10.23
CA SER A 51 -3.85 2.23 -11.25
C SER A 51 -3.36 1.80 -12.63
N GLU A 52 -2.43 0.83 -12.68
CA GLU A 52 -1.98 0.29 -13.95
C GLU A 52 -3.01 -0.71 -14.50
N THR A 53 -3.36 -0.55 -15.77
CA THR A 53 -4.31 -1.42 -16.48
C THR A 53 -3.90 -2.89 -16.50
N THR A 54 -2.64 -3.18 -16.19
CA THR A 54 -2.02 -4.50 -16.24
C THR A 54 -2.28 -5.34 -14.98
N TYR A 55 -2.65 -4.73 -13.85
CA TYR A 55 -2.79 -5.39 -12.54
C TYR A 55 -4.12 -5.09 -11.86
N LYS A 56 -5.20 -5.06 -12.62
CA LYS A 56 -6.54 -4.99 -12.05
C LYS A 56 -6.90 -6.34 -11.47
N GLY A 57 -7.35 -6.36 -10.23
CA GLY A 57 -7.82 -7.58 -9.57
C GLY A 57 -7.34 -7.69 -8.13
N ASP A 58 -7.56 -8.85 -7.57
CA ASP A 58 -7.17 -9.16 -6.20
C ASP A 58 -5.69 -9.58 -6.13
N TYR A 59 -5.09 -9.30 -4.99
CA TYR A 59 -3.73 -9.72 -4.70
C TYR A 59 -3.77 -10.80 -3.62
N TYR A 60 -2.93 -11.81 -3.78
CA TYR A 60 -2.79 -12.93 -2.86
C TYR A 60 -1.35 -13.04 -2.40
N ILE A 61 -1.13 -12.89 -1.10
CA ILE A 61 0.16 -13.14 -0.48
C ILE A 61 0.08 -14.45 0.30
N GLY A 62 1.03 -15.33 0.08
CA GLY A 62 1.01 -16.63 0.71
C GLY A 62 2.25 -17.45 0.46
N TYR A 63 2.14 -18.72 0.75
CA TYR A 63 3.21 -19.69 0.58
C TYR A 63 2.62 -21.06 0.20
N ILE A 64 3.46 -21.92 -0.41
CA ILE A 64 3.09 -23.31 -0.70
C ILE A 64 3.33 -24.13 0.56
N SER A 65 2.25 -24.73 1.10
CA SER A 65 2.33 -25.51 2.34
C SER A 65 2.92 -26.91 2.17
N THR A 66 2.90 -27.45 0.94
CA THR A 66 3.41 -28.79 0.65
C THR A 66 4.92 -28.83 0.81
N GLY A 67 5.41 -29.72 1.67
CA GLY A 67 6.84 -29.90 1.90
C GLY A 67 7.46 -28.92 2.91
N LEU A 68 6.68 -28.05 3.54
CA LEU A 68 7.20 -27.20 4.60
C LEU A 68 7.62 -28.02 5.81
N THR A 69 8.77 -27.65 6.39
CA THR A 69 9.27 -28.21 7.65
C THR A 69 8.80 -27.43 8.88
N VAL A 70 8.20 -26.25 8.66
CA VAL A 70 7.64 -25.38 9.68
C VAL A 70 6.11 -25.47 9.67
N ALA A 71 5.48 -25.31 10.83
CA ALA A 71 4.04 -25.31 10.97
C ALA A 71 3.52 -23.90 11.29
N PRO A 72 2.54 -23.38 10.55
CA PRO A 72 1.99 -22.06 10.87
C PRO A 72 1.21 -22.08 12.17
N TYR A 73 1.38 -21.05 12.99
CA TYR A 73 0.44 -20.75 14.07
C TYR A 73 -0.87 -20.25 13.45
N LYS A 74 -1.96 -20.94 13.77
CA LYS A 74 -3.29 -20.59 13.29
C LYS A 74 -4.03 -19.86 14.39
N ARG A 75 -4.35 -18.61 14.14
CA ARG A 75 -5.17 -17.80 15.04
C ARG A 75 -6.46 -17.43 14.35
N ASP A 76 -7.56 -17.52 15.07
CA ASP A 76 -8.85 -17.11 14.55
C ASP A 76 -8.86 -15.60 14.28
N TRP A 77 -9.33 -15.22 13.11
CA TRP A 77 -9.55 -13.82 12.74
C TRP A 77 -10.70 -13.25 13.56
N ASN A 78 -10.42 -12.22 14.32
CA ASN A 78 -11.48 -11.38 14.84
C ASN A 78 -11.85 -10.34 13.77
N MET A 79 -12.68 -10.77 12.81
CA MET A 79 -13.03 -10.00 11.61
C MET A 79 -13.64 -8.64 11.93
N SER A 80 -14.27 -8.47 13.10
CA SER A 80 -14.89 -7.21 13.47
C SER A 80 -13.91 -6.04 13.63
N ASN A 81 -12.64 -6.30 13.88
CA ASN A 81 -11.64 -5.26 14.14
C ASN A 81 -10.85 -4.86 12.90
N ILE A 82 -10.68 -5.75 11.92
CA ILE A 82 -9.87 -5.47 10.72
C ILE A 82 -10.72 -4.81 9.65
N MET A 83 -11.93 -5.28 9.43
CA MET A 83 -12.84 -4.76 8.39
C MET A 83 -13.36 -3.35 8.67
N SER A 84 -13.33 -2.90 9.93
CA SER A 84 -13.80 -1.54 10.28
C SER A 84 -12.81 -0.43 9.98
N THR A 85 -11.55 -0.77 9.79
CA THR A 85 -10.45 0.24 9.67
C THR A 85 -10.25 0.70 8.21
N PHE A 86 -10.53 -0.16 7.24
CA PHE A 86 -10.35 0.15 5.82
C PHE A 86 -11.64 -0.11 5.05
N LYS A 87 -12.39 0.93 4.72
CA LYS A 87 -13.63 0.80 3.94
C LYS A 87 -13.42 0.26 2.53
N GLU A 88 -12.21 0.37 2.00
CA GLU A 88 -11.88 0.10 0.59
C GLU A 88 -10.96 -1.11 0.41
N VAL A 89 -10.52 -1.75 1.50
CA VAL A 89 -9.66 -2.92 1.46
C VAL A 89 -10.29 -4.05 2.25
N SER A 90 -10.67 -5.11 1.57
CA SER A 90 -11.06 -6.38 2.19
C SER A 90 -9.83 -7.28 2.28
N ILE A 91 -9.59 -7.89 3.43
CA ILE A 91 -8.52 -8.85 3.64
C ILE A 91 -9.15 -10.14 4.13
N GLU A 92 -8.92 -11.20 3.37
CA GLU A 92 -9.44 -12.53 3.67
C GLU A 92 -8.30 -13.55 3.66
N SER A 93 -8.43 -14.56 4.49
CA SER A 93 -7.58 -15.74 4.41
C SER A 93 -8.23 -16.78 3.53
N ILE A 94 -7.45 -17.35 2.63
CA ILE A 94 -7.92 -18.38 1.73
C ILE A 94 -6.96 -19.57 1.72
N LEU A 95 -7.49 -20.73 1.43
CA LEU A 95 -6.75 -21.92 1.00
C LEU A 95 -7.03 -22.16 -0.47
N VAL A 96 -5.99 -22.35 -1.26
CA VAL A 96 -6.11 -22.72 -2.68
C VAL A 96 -5.63 -24.16 -2.81
N ASP A 97 -6.58 -25.06 -3.03
CA ASP A 97 -6.27 -26.49 -3.15
C ASP A 97 -5.71 -26.79 -4.55
N GLY A 98 -4.66 -27.60 -4.60
CA GLY A 98 -4.04 -28.05 -5.84
C GLY A 98 -3.26 -27.01 -6.64
N HIS A 99 -3.11 -25.77 -6.15
CA HIS A 99 -2.29 -24.76 -6.82
C HIS A 99 -0.81 -25.14 -6.73
N ASN A 100 -0.17 -25.28 -7.87
CA ASN A 100 1.24 -25.68 -7.97
C ASN A 100 2.20 -24.53 -8.34
N GLY A 101 1.67 -23.29 -8.43
CA GLY A 101 2.45 -22.11 -8.81
C GLY A 101 2.74 -21.98 -10.31
N LEU A 102 2.21 -22.87 -11.13
CA LEU A 102 2.44 -22.91 -12.58
C LEU A 102 1.24 -22.45 -13.40
N ASP A 103 0.05 -22.38 -12.78
CA ASP A 103 -1.19 -22.03 -13.44
C ASP A 103 -1.78 -20.73 -12.87
N LEU A 104 -2.72 -20.13 -13.61
CA LEU A 104 -3.53 -19.04 -13.08
C LEU A 104 -4.22 -19.44 -11.79
N PHE A 105 -4.36 -18.50 -10.88
CA PHE A 105 -5.12 -18.69 -9.67
C PHE A 105 -6.57 -19.05 -10.04
N ASP A 106 -6.98 -20.27 -9.76
CA ASP A 106 -8.35 -20.71 -9.98
C ASP A 106 -9.22 -20.36 -8.77
N LEU A 107 -10.02 -19.30 -8.91
CA LEU A 107 -10.94 -18.84 -7.87
C LEU A 107 -12.02 -19.87 -7.51
N ASN A 108 -12.25 -20.88 -8.33
CA ASN A 108 -13.17 -21.98 -8.01
C ASN A 108 -12.56 -23.00 -7.01
N LEU A 109 -11.25 -22.97 -6.82
CA LEU A 109 -10.53 -23.82 -5.87
C LEU A 109 -10.20 -23.09 -4.56
N VAL A 110 -10.81 -21.93 -4.33
CA VAL A 110 -10.56 -21.11 -3.15
C VAL A 110 -11.55 -21.44 -2.06
N ASP A 111 -11.05 -21.90 -0.93
CA ASP A 111 -11.80 -22.04 0.31
C ASP A 111 -11.46 -20.90 1.28
N GLY A 112 -12.50 -20.21 1.76
CA GLY A 112 -12.32 -19.17 2.78
C GLY A 112 -11.90 -19.79 4.12
N LEU A 113 -10.89 -19.20 4.74
CA LEU A 113 -10.41 -19.61 6.06
C LEU A 113 -10.75 -18.52 7.09
N SER A 114 -11.11 -18.96 8.30
CA SER A 114 -11.30 -18.06 9.45
C SER A 114 -10.02 -17.79 10.25
N GLN A 115 -8.87 -18.18 9.73
CA GLN A 115 -7.58 -18.16 10.45
C GLN A 115 -6.51 -17.47 9.61
N ASN A 116 -5.50 -16.90 10.27
CA ASN A 116 -4.43 -16.12 9.62
C ASN A 116 -3.30 -16.95 9.00
N VAL A 117 -3.32 -18.25 9.13
CA VAL A 117 -2.31 -19.19 8.57
C VAL A 117 -0.84 -18.77 8.77
N GLY A 118 -0.53 -18.17 9.91
CA GLY A 118 0.83 -17.76 10.27
C GLY A 118 1.32 -16.46 9.61
N LEU A 119 0.47 -15.76 8.86
CA LEU A 119 0.82 -14.49 8.22
C LEU A 119 0.01 -13.34 8.80
N ASN A 120 0.69 -12.28 9.25
CA ASN A 120 0.07 -11.02 9.62
C ASN A 120 0.72 -9.89 8.81
N LEU A 121 -0.09 -9.02 8.21
CA LEU A 121 0.36 -8.02 7.27
C LEU A 121 0.37 -6.63 7.92
N ASP A 122 1.44 -5.87 7.65
CA ASP A 122 1.51 -4.44 7.89
C ASP A 122 1.36 -3.72 6.57
N LEU A 123 0.23 -3.03 6.40
CA LEU A 123 -0.19 -2.42 5.16
C LEU A 123 -0.23 -0.91 5.26
N SER A 124 0.20 -0.22 4.21
CA SER A 124 -0.12 1.19 3.98
C SER A 124 -1.06 1.30 2.79
N VAL A 125 -2.23 1.86 3.03
CA VAL A 125 -3.24 2.14 1.99
C VAL A 125 -3.22 3.64 1.73
N TYR A 126 -3.08 4.01 0.48
CA TYR A 126 -3.09 5.40 0.02
C TYR A 126 -4.10 5.54 -1.10
N ASP A 127 -4.92 6.55 -1.02
CA ASP A 127 -5.72 6.98 -2.16
C ASP A 127 -4.81 7.71 -3.15
N ASP A 128 -4.77 7.25 -4.38
CA ASP A 128 -4.06 7.94 -5.44
C ASP A 128 -5.00 8.89 -6.18
N TYR A 129 -4.97 10.14 -5.81
CA TYR A 129 -5.75 11.20 -6.45
C TYR A 129 -5.06 11.82 -7.67
N THR A 130 -3.94 11.26 -8.15
CA THR A 130 -3.16 11.83 -9.25
C THR A 130 -4.00 12.00 -10.50
N ASP A 131 -4.71 10.97 -10.91
CA ASP A 131 -5.60 11.01 -12.07
C ASP A 131 -6.74 12.00 -11.89
N PHE A 132 -7.35 12.05 -10.69
CA PHE A 132 -8.38 13.01 -10.38
C PHE A 132 -7.86 14.45 -10.48
N ILE A 133 -6.71 14.72 -9.87
CA ILE A 133 -6.09 16.06 -9.90
C ILE A 133 -5.68 16.44 -11.33
N THR A 134 -5.10 15.51 -12.08
CA THR A 134 -4.64 15.75 -13.45
C THR A 134 -5.81 16.02 -14.39
N ASN A 135 -6.87 15.20 -14.33
CA ASN A 135 -8.04 15.34 -15.18
C ASN A 135 -8.92 16.55 -14.81
N ASN A 136 -8.80 17.03 -13.56
CA ASN A 136 -9.55 18.17 -13.05
C ASN A 136 -8.65 19.34 -12.68
N SER A 137 -7.48 19.47 -13.32
CA SER A 137 -6.47 20.49 -13.01
C SER A 137 -7.03 21.91 -13.03
N PHE A 138 -8.06 22.19 -13.86
CA PHE A 138 -8.74 23.49 -13.93
C PHE A 138 -9.41 23.88 -12.58
N LEU A 139 -9.89 22.88 -11.79
CA LEU A 139 -10.48 23.16 -10.47
C LEU A 139 -9.43 23.64 -9.46
N PHE A 140 -8.19 23.21 -9.64
CA PHE A 140 -7.08 23.54 -8.75
C PHE A 140 -6.27 24.74 -9.23
N ALA A 141 -6.47 25.20 -10.49
CA ALA A 141 -5.68 26.26 -11.10
C ALA A 141 -5.68 27.54 -10.28
N LYS A 142 -6.83 27.94 -9.71
CA LYS A 142 -6.94 29.16 -8.88
C LYS A 142 -6.13 28.99 -7.59
N ALA A 143 -6.24 27.87 -6.89
CA ALA A 143 -5.52 27.61 -5.64
C ALA A 143 -4.01 27.57 -5.86
N ILE A 144 -3.56 26.88 -6.92
CA ILE A 144 -2.13 26.82 -7.28
C ILE A 144 -1.60 28.21 -7.65
N SER A 145 -2.35 29.00 -8.41
CA SER A 145 -1.97 30.37 -8.77
C SER A 145 -1.83 31.27 -7.56
N LEU A 146 -2.75 31.17 -6.59
CA LEU A 146 -2.69 31.94 -5.34
C LEU A 146 -1.48 31.52 -4.49
N ASP A 147 -1.23 30.21 -4.33
CA ASP A 147 -0.07 29.72 -3.56
C ASP A 147 1.25 30.20 -4.18
N LEU A 148 1.39 30.11 -5.51
CA LEU A 148 2.55 30.63 -6.22
C LEU A 148 2.72 32.13 -6.04
N THR A 149 1.63 32.89 -6.12
CA THR A 149 1.65 34.34 -5.93
C THR A 149 2.11 34.69 -4.52
N ILE A 150 1.58 34.00 -3.50
CA ILE A 150 1.99 34.19 -2.10
C ILE A 150 3.49 33.90 -1.93
N LYS A 151 3.97 32.78 -2.46
CA LYS A 151 5.40 32.41 -2.40
C LYS A 151 6.30 33.42 -3.10
N CYS A 152 5.89 33.90 -4.28
CA CYS A 152 6.64 34.95 -4.99
C CYS A 152 6.71 36.26 -4.20
N LEU A 153 5.60 36.68 -3.58
CA LEU A 153 5.54 37.85 -2.74
C LEU A 153 6.41 37.69 -1.47
N GLN A 154 6.37 36.53 -0.83
CA GLN A 154 7.25 36.24 0.31
C GLN A 154 8.72 36.33 -0.07
N MET A 155 9.12 35.75 -1.20
CA MET A 155 10.50 35.83 -1.71
C MET A 155 10.88 37.29 -2.04
N TYR A 156 9.95 38.06 -2.61
CA TYR A 156 10.18 39.46 -2.94
C TYR A 156 10.37 40.31 -1.67
N VAL A 157 9.50 40.15 -0.67
CA VAL A 157 9.61 40.85 0.62
C VAL A 157 10.90 40.45 1.36
N ALA A 158 11.31 39.19 1.29
CA ALA A 158 12.55 38.69 1.91
C ALA A 158 13.82 39.14 1.16
N SER A 159 13.68 39.68 -0.07
CA SER A 159 14.85 40.12 -0.83
C SER A 159 15.34 41.48 -0.32
N LEU A 160 16.61 41.55 0.09
CA LEU A 160 17.26 42.77 0.63
C LEU A 160 17.41 43.95 -0.39
N ARG A 161 16.93 43.77 -1.64
CA ARG A 161 17.08 44.76 -2.72
C ARG A 161 15.87 45.75 -2.89
N SER A 162 14.83 45.64 -2.07
CA SER A 162 13.57 46.31 -2.32
C SER A 162 13.21 47.28 -1.19
N ASN A 163 13.88 48.42 -1.09
CA ASN A 163 13.58 49.42 -0.06
C ASN A 163 12.33 50.28 -0.36
N SER A 164 11.87 50.42 -1.60
CA SER A 164 10.75 51.32 -1.94
C SER A 164 9.41 50.66 -2.22
N ASN A 165 9.41 49.34 -2.50
CA ASN A 165 8.19 48.60 -2.82
C ASN A 165 7.78 47.58 -1.77
N GLU A 166 8.55 47.46 -0.69
CA GLU A 166 8.31 46.48 0.37
C GLU A 166 6.94 46.69 1.03
N ARG A 167 6.60 47.90 1.31
CA ARG A 167 5.29 48.27 1.91
C ARG A 167 4.13 47.84 1.03
N LYS A 168 4.20 48.11 -0.28
CA LYS A 168 3.15 47.71 -1.23
C LYS A 168 3.04 46.21 -1.37
N ALA A 169 4.16 45.48 -1.36
CA ALA A 169 4.18 44.03 -1.40
C ALA A 169 3.59 43.41 -0.12
N GLN A 170 3.87 43.97 1.05
CA GLN A 170 3.29 43.55 2.33
C GLN A 170 1.78 43.83 2.38
N GLU A 171 1.32 44.98 1.91
CA GLU A 171 -0.11 45.33 1.84
C GLU A 171 -0.85 44.36 0.89
N LEU A 172 -0.26 44.00 -0.26
CA LEU A 172 -0.83 43.06 -1.21
C LEU A 172 -0.87 41.65 -0.64
N TYR A 173 0.21 41.21 0.03
CA TYR A 173 0.28 39.92 0.69
C TYR A 173 -0.82 39.78 1.75
N GLN A 174 -0.98 40.78 2.63
CA GLN A 174 -2.03 40.75 3.63
C GLN A 174 -3.44 40.71 3.03
N LYS A 175 -3.65 41.41 1.91
CA LYS A 175 -4.94 41.43 1.23
C LYS A 175 -5.30 40.04 0.63
N ILE A 176 -4.31 39.34 0.08
CA ILE A 176 -4.52 37.99 -0.49
C ILE A 176 -4.79 36.97 0.60
N MET A 177 -4.21 37.15 1.80
CA MET A 177 -4.39 36.20 2.92
C MET A 177 -5.75 36.33 3.62
N ILE A 178 -6.51 37.37 3.35
CA ILE A 178 -7.83 37.66 3.97
C ILE A 178 -8.99 37.18 3.04
N GLU A 179 -8.76 37.04 1.75
CA GLU A 179 -9.73 36.46 0.78
C GLU A 179 -9.66 34.93 0.72
#